data_7dfbff3540fdab4ee4b67ef01a49945e
#
_entry.id   7dfbff3540fdab4ee4b67ef01a49945e
#
_cell.length_a   1.000
_cell.length_b   1.000
_cell.length_c   1.000
_cell.angle_alpha   90.00
_cell.angle_beta   90.00
_cell.angle_gamma   90.00
#
_symmetry.space_group_name_H-M   'P 1'
#
loop_
_entity.id
_entity.type
_entity.pdbx_description
1 polymer ?
#
loop_
_entity_poly.entity_id
_entity_poly.type
_entity_poly.pdbx_seq_one_letter_code
_entity_poly.pdbx_strand_id
1 'polypeptide(L)'
;MSEEFLKSIKLISADLTRQEKKIVRVVLNEPEAVQAMTILELAKKARVGTATISRFAKHVGCVDFADFKSYLTTSNLIQAKRLSESSILDEVISYYKQSLAETKSLISLNQLKKITRLIRKANKVYILGVGSFGYNAQELNQRLMRMGINSCAICDSSMMSIIDTIISPKDTILAFSVSGNTIEVCDAVQKCREKGVVITSITAFSNSVLAKRSNNILLIKNTEKSPNYNFMNSQFTINYVIDLLTEILLEHPTYLKNMNKTIEEVLRIKEANKKQL
;
A
#
# COMPACT_ATOMS: atom_id res chain seq x y z
N MET A 1 -4.23 23.21 -15.11
CA MET A 1 -4.89 22.17 -14.29
C MET A 1 -4.51 20.83 -14.86
N SER A 2 -3.97 19.91 -14.07
CA SER A 2 -3.53 18.63 -14.60
C SER A 2 -4.70 17.74 -14.99
N GLU A 3 -4.57 17.03 -16.13
CA GLU A 3 -5.49 15.94 -16.52
C GLU A 3 -5.60 14.88 -15.40
N GLU A 4 -4.54 14.71 -14.61
CA GLU A 4 -4.48 13.77 -13.48
C GLU A 4 -5.37 14.18 -12.31
N PHE A 5 -5.39 15.47 -11.96
CA PHE A 5 -6.34 15.96 -10.96
C PHE A 5 -7.79 15.76 -11.44
N LEU A 6 -8.04 16.01 -12.73
CA LEU A 6 -9.35 15.73 -13.34
C LEU A 6 -9.67 14.23 -13.34
N LYS A 7 -8.69 13.37 -13.62
CA LYS A 7 -8.85 11.90 -13.56
C LYS A 7 -9.07 11.42 -12.13
N SER A 8 -8.29 11.93 -11.15
CA SER A 8 -8.46 11.55 -9.74
C SER A 8 -9.83 11.97 -9.19
N ILE A 9 -10.30 13.17 -9.52
CA ILE A 9 -11.65 13.62 -9.15
C ILE A 9 -12.74 12.81 -9.86
N LYS A 10 -12.55 12.44 -11.13
CA LYS A 10 -13.49 11.56 -11.84
C LYS A 10 -13.56 10.16 -11.20
N LEU A 11 -12.44 9.61 -10.78
CA LEU A 11 -12.38 8.30 -10.10
C LEU A 11 -13.10 8.30 -8.74
N ILE A 12 -13.04 9.41 -7.98
CA ILE A 12 -13.72 9.54 -6.70
C ILE A 12 -15.08 10.26 -6.80
N SER A 13 -15.51 10.62 -8.02
CA SER A 13 -16.74 11.41 -8.22
C SER A 13 -18.00 10.74 -7.71
N ALA A 14 -18.04 9.39 -7.70
CA ALA A 14 -19.16 8.62 -7.15
C ALA A 14 -19.22 8.73 -5.60
N ASP A 15 -18.08 8.89 -4.92
CA ASP A 15 -17.97 8.90 -3.46
C ASP A 15 -17.97 10.31 -2.85
N LEU A 16 -18.00 11.36 -3.70
CA LEU A 16 -17.99 12.74 -3.23
C LEU A 16 -19.33 13.13 -2.62
N THR A 17 -19.27 13.63 -1.39
CA THR A 17 -20.43 14.25 -0.74
C THR A 17 -20.94 15.49 -1.51
N ARG A 18 -22.19 15.88 -1.25
CA ARG A 18 -22.79 17.10 -1.86
C ARG A 18 -21.94 18.37 -1.61
N GLN A 19 -21.28 18.46 -0.47
CA GLN A 19 -20.42 19.59 -0.12
C GLN A 19 -19.07 19.54 -0.86
N GLU A 20 -18.48 18.37 -0.98
CA GLU A 20 -17.23 18.19 -1.72
C GLU A 20 -17.41 18.45 -3.22
N LYS A 21 -18.54 18.10 -3.81
CA LYS A 21 -18.89 18.46 -5.19
C LYS A 21 -18.90 19.97 -5.46
N LYS A 22 -19.25 20.81 -4.43
CA LYS A 22 -19.15 22.26 -4.57
C LYS A 22 -17.69 22.74 -4.60
N ILE A 23 -16.81 22.15 -3.76
CA ILE A 23 -15.37 22.45 -3.78
C ILE A 23 -14.79 22.09 -5.15
N VAL A 24 -15.06 20.89 -5.62
CA VAL A 24 -14.60 20.40 -6.93
C VAL A 24 -15.02 21.35 -8.04
N ARG A 25 -16.27 21.82 -8.05
CA ARG A 25 -16.75 22.78 -9.06
C ARG A 25 -15.94 24.08 -9.07
N VAL A 26 -15.61 24.64 -7.91
CA VAL A 26 -14.79 25.86 -7.82
C VAL A 26 -13.38 25.60 -8.33
N VAL A 27 -12.77 24.49 -7.91
CA VAL A 27 -11.42 24.11 -8.32
C VAL A 27 -11.31 23.85 -9.85
N LEU A 28 -12.33 23.22 -10.43
CA LEU A 28 -12.37 22.95 -11.89
C LEU A 28 -12.56 24.21 -12.71
N ASN A 29 -13.35 25.16 -12.22
CA ASN A 29 -13.67 26.40 -12.96
C ASN A 29 -12.54 27.43 -12.87
N GLU A 30 -11.82 27.51 -11.75
CA GLU A 30 -10.84 28.56 -11.48
C GLU A 30 -9.58 28.00 -10.79
N PRO A 31 -8.87 27.07 -11.39
CA PRO A 31 -7.75 26.37 -10.75
C PRO A 31 -6.61 27.28 -10.34
N GLU A 32 -6.28 28.28 -11.18
CA GLU A 32 -5.21 29.24 -10.89
C GLU A 32 -5.58 30.19 -9.73
N ALA A 33 -6.83 30.64 -9.68
CA ALA A 33 -7.31 31.46 -8.58
C ALA A 33 -7.28 30.69 -7.25
N VAL A 34 -7.64 29.38 -7.26
CA VAL A 34 -7.65 28.54 -6.05
C VAL A 34 -6.24 28.35 -5.47
N GLN A 35 -5.20 28.34 -6.30
CA GLN A 35 -3.81 28.28 -5.84
C GLN A 35 -3.40 29.48 -4.98
N ALA A 36 -3.92 30.65 -5.28
CA ALA A 36 -3.68 31.88 -4.53
C ALA A 36 -4.56 32.03 -3.29
N MET A 37 -5.68 31.29 -3.20
CA MET A 37 -6.66 31.42 -2.13
C MET A 37 -6.15 30.87 -0.80
N THR A 38 -6.58 31.49 0.29
CA THR A 38 -6.57 30.92 1.64
C THR A 38 -7.69 29.88 1.78
N ILE A 39 -7.62 29.04 2.80
CA ILE A 39 -8.68 28.08 3.12
C ILE A 39 -10.04 28.76 3.38
N LEU A 40 -10.02 29.97 3.97
CA LEU A 40 -11.20 30.78 4.24
C LEU A 40 -11.84 31.29 2.93
N GLU A 41 -11.05 31.74 1.99
CA GLU A 41 -11.52 32.25 0.69
C GLU A 41 -12.13 31.12 -0.14
N LEU A 42 -11.47 29.95 -0.19
CA LEU A 42 -12.02 28.79 -0.89
C LEU A 42 -13.32 28.31 -0.21
N ALA A 43 -13.37 28.27 1.11
CA ALA A 43 -14.56 27.90 1.88
C ALA A 43 -15.75 28.85 1.57
N LYS A 44 -15.49 30.16 1.57
CA LYS A 44 -16.49 31.19 1.22
C LYS A 44 -16.97 31.02 -0.21
N LYS A 45 -16.05 30.83 -1.18
CA LYS A 45 -16.36 30.70 -2.59
C LYS A 45 -17.14 29.40 -2.90
N ALA A 46 -16.77 28.29 -2.27
CA ALA A 46 -17.46 27.03 -2.41
C ALA A 46 -18.75 26.93 -1.56
N ARG A 47 -19.01 27.93 -0.70
CA ARG A 47 -20.14 27.94 0.25
C ARG A 47 -20.14 26.69 1.14
N VAL A 48 -19.01 26.40 1.74
CA VAL A 48 -18.79 25.29 2.69
C VAL A 48 -17.97 25.76 3.90
N GLY A 49 -17.91 24.96 4.95
CA GLY A 49 -17.04 25.25 6.10
C GLY A 49 -15.58 24.91 5.80
N THR A 50 -14.64 25.58 6.49
CA THR A 50 -13.18 25.29 6.39
C THR A 50 -12.85 23.85 6.77
N ALA A 51 -13.55 23.30 7.76
CA ALA A 51 -13.43 21.88 8.13
C ALA A 51 -13.80 20.93 6.98
N THR A 52 -14.70 21.35 6.09
CA THR A 52 -15.06 20.57 4.90
C THR A 52 -13.95 20.61 3.86
N ILE A 53 -13.27 21.76 3.68
CA ILE A 53 -12.10 21.88 2.81
C ILE A 53 -10.97 20.99 3.32
N SER A 54 -10.67 21.03 4.63
CA SER A 54 -9.62 20.19 5.23
C SER A 54 -9.92 18.69 5.08
N ARG A 55 -11.18 18.28 5.26
CA ARG A 55 -11.59 16.88 5.03
C ARG A 55 -11.52 16.49 3.56
N PHE A 56 -11.93 17.37 2.67
CA PHE A 56 -11.82 17.15 1.23
C PHE A 56 -10.35 17.01 0.80
N ALA A 57 -9.43 17.87 1.27
CA ALA A 57 -8.00 17.73 0.99
C ALA A 57 -7.48 16.34 1.40
N LYS A 58 -7.84 15.86 2.59
CA LYS A 58 -7.51 14.50 3.05
C LYS A 58 -8.18 13.40 2.22
N HIS A 59 -9.42 13.60 1.81
CA HIS A 59 -10.18 12.65 0.99
C HIS A 59 -9.56 12.50 -0.40
N VAL A 60 -9.03 13.57 -0.99
CA VAL A 60 -8.29 13.52 -2.25
C VAL A 60 -6.82 13.11 -2.10
N GLY A 61 -6.40 12.73 -0.89
CA GLY A 61 -5.08 12.16 -0.60
C GLY A 61 -3.99 13.17 -0.25
N CYS A 62 -4.35 14.42 0.06
CA CYS A 62 -3.45 15.46 0.55
C CYS A 62 -3.37 15.45 2.09
N VAL A 63 -2.23 15.84 2.65
CA VAL A 63 -2.04 15.93 4.12
C VAL A 63 -2.88 17.04 4.70
N ASP A 64 -2.88 18.21 4.03
CA ASP A 64 -3.62 19.40 4.43
C ASP A 64 -3.97 20.28 3.22
N PHE A 65 -4.48 21.49 3.47
CA PHE A 65 -4.85 22.44 2.43
C PHE A 65 -3.63 23.04 1.70
N ALA A 66 -2.49 23.17 2.37
CA ALA A 66 -1.26 23.67 1.72
C ALA A 66 -0.71 22.62 0.74
N ASP A 67 -0.73 21.35 1.13
CA ASP A 67 -0.40 20.22 0.27
C ASP A 67 -1.37 20.11 -0.92
N PHE A 68 -2.66 20.31 -0.70
CA PHE A 68 -3.67 20.36 -1.76
C PHE A 68 -3.38 21.50 -2.76
N LYS A 69 -2.99 22.70 -2.32
CA LYS A 69 -2.60 23.80 -3.20
C LYS A 69 -1.31 23.47 -3.99
N SER A 70 -0.32 22.88 -3.32
CA SER A 70 0.91 22.41 -3.95
C SER A 70 0.60 21.38 -5.03
N TYR A 71 -0.31 20.46 -4.77
CA TYR A 71 -0.78 19.48 -5.75
C TYR A 71 -1.41 20.13 -7.00
N LEU A 72 -2.14 21.24 -6.83
CA LEU A 72 -2.68 22.01 -7.96
C LEU A 72 -1.59 22.77 -8.74
N THR A 73 -0.50 23.17 -8.07
CA THR A 73 0.60 23.98 -8.66
C THR A 73 1.61 23.11 -9.40
N THR A 74 1.98 21.98 -8.83
CA THR A 74 3.05 21.11 -9.32
C THR A 74 2.76 20.55 -10.72
N SER A 75 1.50 20.46 -11.09
CA SER A 75 1.05 20.00 -12.40
C SER A 75 1.48 20.89 -13.58
N ASN A 76 1.76 22.20 -13.34
CA ASN A 76 2.16 23.12 -14.39
C ASN A 76 3.68 23.21 -14.60
N LEU A 77 4.47 22.92 -13.57
CA LEU A 77 5.94 22.99 -13.63
C LEU A 77 6.60 21.73 -14.22
N ILE A 78 5.91 20.60 -14.15
CA ILE A 78 6.45 19.29 -14.54
C ILE A 78 6.39 19.07 -16.05
N GLN A 79 5.41 19.66 -16.73
CA GLN A 79 5.30 19.55 -18.19
C GLN A 79 6.47 20.22 -18.94
N ALA A 80 7.15 21.19 -18.31
CA ALA A 80 8.29 21.90 -18.88
C ALA A 80 9.64 21.18 -18.68
N LYS A 81 9.74 20.17 -17.79
CA LYS A 81 11.01 19.54 -17.41
C LYS A 81 11.28 18.17 -18.06
N ARG A 82 10.39 17.66 -18.91
CA ARG A 82 10.54 16.37 -19.59
C ARG A 82 11.37 16.49 -20.87
N LEU A 83 12.68 16.75 -20.77
CA LEU A 83 13.52 16.93 -21.97
C LEU A 83 14.87 16.20 -21.98
N SER A 84 15.16 15.25 -21.09
CA SER A 84 16.32 14.37 -21.27
C SER A 84 16.08 12.96 -20.73
N GLU A 85 16.57 11.94 -21.43
CA GLU A 85 16.49 10.53 -20.97
C GLU A 85 17.14 10.33 -19.59
N SER A 86 18.20 11.06 -19.27
CA SER A 86 18.86 11.03 -17.97
C SER A 86 17.96 11.55 -16.84
N SER A 87 17.03 12.47 -17.10
CA SER A 87 16.14 13.00 -16.07
C SER A 87 15.10 11.98 -15.60
N ILE A 88 14.60 11.10 -16.47
CA ILE A 88 13.61 10.08 -16.12
C ILE A 88 14.24 9.04 -15.18
N LEU A 89 15.46 8.61 -15.47
CA LEU A 89 16.18 7.64 -14.62
C LEU A 89 16.42 8.19 -13.22
N ASP A 90 16.87 9.43 -13.12
CA ASP A 90 17.14 10.10 -11.85
C ASP A 90 15.86 10.39 -11.07
N GLU A 91 14.79 10.75 -11.75
CA GLU A 91 13.48 10.99 -11.14
C GLU A 91 12.90 9.71 -10.54
N VAL A 92 12.91 8.59 -11.28
CA VAL A 92 12.42 7.29 -10.79
C VAL A 92 13.23 6.83 -9.57
N ILE A 93 14.56 6.92 -9.61
CA ILE A 93 15.42 6.57 -8.48
C ILE A 93 15.16 7.47 -7.27
N SER A 94 15.00 8.78 -7.49
CA SER A 94 14.73 9.74 -6.43
C SER A 94 13.39 9.44 -5.74
N TYR A 95 12.37 9.14 -6.53
CA TYR A 95 11.06 8.72 -6.01
C TYR A 95 11.14 7.46 -5.15
N TYR A 96 11.86 6.42 -5.61
CA TYR A 96 12.04 5.20 -4.82
C TYR A 96 12.80 5.47 -3.52
N LYS A 97 13.91 6.23 -3.58
CA LYS A 97 14.69 6.59 -2.39
C LYS A 97 13.83 7.33 -1.36
N GLN A 98 13.06 8.32 -1.79
CA GLN A 98 12.17 9.06 -0.91
C GLN A 98 11.10 8.17 -0.28
N SER A 99 10.41 7.36 -1.10
CA SER A 99 9.32 6.51 -0.63
C SER A 99 9.79 5.44 0.35
N LEU A 100 10.99 4.88 0.13
CA LEU A 100 11.61 3.94 1.07
C LEU A 100 12.03 4.64 2.37
N ALA A 101 12.60 5.85 2.29
CA ALA A 101 12.98 6.62 3.47
C ALA A 101 11.76 6.97 4.32
N GLU A 102 10.66 7.41 3.70
CA GLU A 102 9.42 7.70 4.39
C GLU A 102 8.80 6.42 4.99
N THR A 103 8.76 5.31 4.25
CA THR A 103 8.29 4.02 4.78
C THR A 103 9.13 3.57 5.98
N LYS A 104 10.46 3.68 5.89
CA LYS A 104 11.38 3.37 7.01
C LYS A 104 11.03 4.18 8.26
N SER A 105 10.67 5.45 8.13
CA SER A 105 10.32 6.30 9.27
C SER A 105 9.02 5.91 9.97
N LEU A 106 8.13 5.20 9.28
CA LEU A 106 6.83 4.72 9.80
C LEU A 106 6.93 3.37 10.51
N ILE A 107 8.03 2.63 10.32
CA ILE A 107 8.19 1.25 10.80
C ILE A 107 9.21 1.22 11.95
N SER A 108 8.90 0.50 13.01
CA SER A 108 9.84 0.21 14.08
C SER A 108 10.29 -1.27 14.07
N LEU A 109 11.54 -1.52 14.46
CA LEU A 109 12.07 -2.88 14.59
C LEU A 109 11.24 -3.73 15.58
N ASN A 110 10.69 -3.11 16.63
CA ASN A 110 9.85 -3.80 17.60
C ASN A 110 8.52 -4.29 16.99
N GLN A 111 7.91 -3.50 16.09
CA GLN A 111 6.73 -3.92 15.34
C GLN A 111 7.06 -5.10 14.44
N LEU A 112 8.16 -5.05 13.68
CA LEU A 112 8.58 -6.15 12.81
C LEU A 112 8.85 -7.42 13.62
N LYS A 113 9.60 -7.34 14.75
CA LYS A 113 9.85 -8.47 15.64
C LYS A 113 8.57 -9.04 16.27
N LYS A 114 7.57 -8.20 16.52
CA LYS A 114 6.24 -8.67 16.99
C LYS A 114 5.55 -9.49 15.89
N ILE A 115 5.55 -9.00 14.68
CA ILE A 115 4.89 -9.67 13.54
C ILE A 115 5.60 -10.99 13.19
N THR A 116 6.93 -11.00 13.15
CA THR A 116 7.68 -12.25 12.89
C THR A 116 7.47 -13.30 13.98
N ARG A 117 7.27 -12.90 15.24
CA ARG A 117 6.84 -13.84 16.30
C ARG A 117 5.45 -14.42 16.06
N LEU A 118 4.49 -13.62 15.56
CA LEU A 118 3.16 -14.12 15.20
C LEU A 118 3.25 -15.13 14.06
N ILE A 119 4.01 -14.81 13.00
CA ILE A 119 4.27 -15.74 11.88
C ILE A 119 4.85 -17.05 12.37
N ARG A 120 5.84 -17.02 13.27
CA ARG A 120 6.51 -18.22 13.80
C ARG A 120 5.61 -19.08 14.69
N LYS A 121 4.63 -18.48 15.38
CA LYS A 121 3.72 -19.17 16.31
C LYS A 121 2.46 -19.69 15.63
N ALA A 122 2.12 -19.18 14.48
CA ALA A 122 0.91 -19.58 13.77
C ALA A 122 1.00 -21.03 13.24
N ASN A 123 -0.12 -21.74 13.27
CA ASN A 123 -0.24 -23.03 12.59
C ASN A 123 -0.16 -22.85 11.08
N LYS A 124 -0.79 -21.78 10.58
CA LYS A 124 -0.73 -21.37 9.18
C LYS A 124 -0.80 -19.86 9.04
N VAL A 125 -0.04 -19.32 8.10
CA VAL A 125 -0.02 -17.90 7.75
C VAL A 125 -0.80 -17.71 6.46
N TYR A 126 -1.92 -17.00 6.52
CA TYR A 126 -2.67 -16.59 5.34
C TYR A 126 -2.24 -15.19 4.92
N ILE A 127 -2.00 -14.99 3.62
CA ILE A 127 -1.53 -13.71 3.09
C ILE A 127 -2.56 -13.24 2.07
N LEU A 128 -3.25 -12.14 2.38
CA LEU A 128 -4.34 -11.62 1.54
C LEU A 128 -3.87 -10.41 0.74
N GLY A 129 -4.19 -10.40 -0.55
CA GLY A 129 -3.95 -9.27 -1.44
C GLY A 129 -4.63 -9.47 -2.77
N VAL A 130 -5.19 -8.41 -3.36
CA VAL A 130 -5.90 -8.44 -4.65
C VAL A 130 -5.11 -7.64 -5.69
N GLY A 131 -5.21 -8.02 -6.95
CA GLY A 131 -4.53 -7.34 -8.06
C GLY A 131 -3.02 -7.33 -7.87
N SER A 132 -2.41 -6.15 -7.96
CA SER A 132 -0.97 -5.97 -7.79
C SER A 132 -0.47 -6.45 -6.42
N PHE A 133 -1.28 -6.30 -5.37
CA PHE A 133 -0.92 -6.75 -4.02
C PHE A 133 -1.06 -8.26 -3.83
N GLY A 134 -1.79 -8.93 -4.74
CA GLY A 134 -1.80 -10.38 -4.85
C GLY A 134 -0.42 -10.94 -5.22
N TYR A 135 0.33 -10.27 -6.11
CA TYR A 135 1.71 -10.66 -6.42
C TYR A 135 2.64 -10.50 -5.21
N ASN A 136 2.48 -9.44 -4.41
CA ASN A 136 3.22 -9.30 -3.15
C ASN A 136 2.87 -10.41 -2.16
N ALA A 137 1.60 -10.82 -2.09
CA ALA A 137 1.16 -11.92 -1.24
C ALA A 137 1.79 -13.25 -1.68
N GLN A 138 1.83 -13.51 -2.97
CA GLN A 138 2.48 -14.71 -3.55
C GLN A 138 4.00 -14.69 -3.31
N GLU A 139 4.67 -13.55 -3.46
CA GLU A 139 6.09 -13.40 -3.19
C GLU A 139 6.43 -13.74 -1.73
N LEU A 140 5.70 -13.15 -0.78
CA LEU A 140 5.91 -13.48 0.63
C LEU A 140 5.61 -14.95 0.92
N ASN A 141 4.52 -15.49 0.34
CA ASN A 141 4.18 -16.90 0.49
C ASN A 141 5.31 -17.82 0.01
N GLN A 142 5.88 -17.55 -1.15
CA GLN A 142 7.01 -18.33 -1.69
C GLN A 142 8.20 -18.30 -0.73
N ARG A 143 8.54 -17.15 -0.16
CA ARG A 143 9.65 -17.03 0.80
C ARG A 143 9.38 -17.83 2.07
N LEU A 144 8.17 -17.71 2.65
CA LEU A 144 7.78 -18.45 3.84
C LEU A 144 7.81 -19.98 3.62
N MET A 145 7.29 -20.43 2.48
CA MET A 145 7.34 -21.87 2.10
C MET A 145 8.78 -22.38 2.01
N ARG A 146 9.69 -21.62 1.41
CA ARG A 146 11.11 -21.98 1.33
C ARG A 146 11.80 -22.03 2.70
N MET A 147 11.31 -21.26 3.66
CA MET A 147 11.75 -21.33 5.06
C MET A 147 11.15 -22.55 5.81
N GLY A 148 10.17 -23.23 5.23
CA GLY A 148 9.41 -24.31 5.85
C GLY A 148 8.28 -23.81 6.74
N ILE A 149 7.85 -22.56 6.58
CA ILE A 149 6.70 -21.99 7.28
C ILE A 149 5.44 -22.33 6.49
N ASN A 150 4.45 -22.92 7.17
CA ASN A 150 3.16 -23.23 6.56
C ASN A 150 2.41 -21.94 6.23
N SER A 151 2.27 -21.63 4.94
CA SER A 151 1.64 -20.40 4.48
C SER A 151 0.80 -20.59 3.21
N CYS A 152 -0.08 -19.65 2.94
CA CYS A 152 -0.93 -19.66 1.76
C CYS A 152 -1.29 -18.22 1.35
N ALA A 153 -0.99 -17.84 0.12
CA ALA A 153 -1.47 -16.60 -0.46
C ALA A 153 -2.90 -16.80 -0.99
N ILE A 154 -3.80 -15.89 -0.63
CA ILE A 154 -5.18 -15.85 -1.16
C ILE A 154 -5.33 -14.52 -1.90
N CYS A 155 -5.38 -14.61 -3.23
CA CYS A 155 -5.39 -13.47 -4.15
C CYS A 155 -6.71 -13.35 -4.93
N ASP A 156 -7.57 -14.35 -4.78
CA ASP A 156 -8.86 -14.48 -5.44
C ASP A 156 -10.01 -14.09 -4.50
N SER A 157 -10.95 -13.29 -4.99
CA SER A 157 -12.08 -12.77 -4.20
C SER A 157 -13.04 -13.86 -3.76
N SER A 158 -13.21 -14.93 -4.55
CA SER A 158 -14.09 -16.06 -4.19
C SER A 158 -13.52 -16.81 -2.99
N MET A 159 -12.19 -17.08 -3.00
CA MET A 159 -11.51 -17.69 -1.85
C MET A 159 -11.50 -16.77 -0.64
N MET A 160 -11.35 -15.45 -0.81
CA MET A 160 -11.47 -14.48 0.30
C MET A 160 -12.85 -14.50 0.94
N SER A 161 -13.90 -14.72 0.15
CA SER A 161 -15.29 -14.73 0.64
C SER A 161 -15.60 -15.89 1.60
N ILE A 162 -14.85 -16.99 1.48
CA ILE A 162 -15.04 -18.24 2.25
C ILE A 162 -13.91 -18.56 3.24
N ILE A 163 -12.86 -17.73 3.31
CA ILE A 163 -11.67 -18.00 4.13
C ILE A 163 -12.03 -18.25 5.60
N ASP A 164 -13.05 -17.57 6.09
CA ASP A 164 -13.53 -17.74 7.47
C ASP A 164 -14.03 -19.14 7.77
N THR A 165 -14.42 -19.94 6.77
CA THR A 165 -14.87 -21.32 6.98
C THR A 165 -13.72 -22.30 7.24
N ILE A 166 -12.50 -21.96 6.84
CA ILE A 166 -11.32 -22.84 6.90
C ILE A 166 -10.24 -22.36 7.88
N ILE A 167 -10.29 -21.10 8.32
CA ILE A 167 -9.29 -20.50 9.21
C ILE A 167 -9.61 -20.78 10.67
N SER A 168 -8.59 -20.90 11.51
CA SER A 168 -8.71 -21.12 12.95
C SER A 168 -8.04 -20.00 13.76
N PRO A 169 -8.40 -19.83 15.06
CA PRO A 169 -7.75 -18.83 15.94
C PRO A 169 -6.26 -19.06 16.15
N LYS A 170 -5.72 -20.23 15.79
CA LYS A 170 -4.28 -20.54 15.85
C LYS A 170 -3.52 -20.09 14.60
N ASP A 171 -4.24 -19.60 13.59
CA ASP A 171 -3.66 -19.07 12.37
C ASP A 171 -3.47 -17.55 12.47
N THR A 172 -2.76 -16.96 11.52
CA THR A 172 -2.61 -15.51 11.42
C THR A 172 -2.81 -15.02 9.99
N ILE A 173 -3.28 -13.80 9.86
CA ILE A 173 -3.45 -13.14 8.55
C ILE A 173 -2.46 -11.98 8.42
N LEU A 174 -1.80 -11.90 7.27
CA LEU A 174 -1.12 -10.70 6.76
C LEU A 174 -1.93 -10.17 5.58
N ALA A 175 -2.51 -8.98 5.70
CA ALA A 175 -3.40 -8.40 4.70
C ALA A 175 -2.76 -7.17 4.04
N PHE A 176 -2.62 -7.20 2.72
CA PHE A 176 -2.02 -6.13 1.91
C PHE A 176 -3.10 -5.32 1.19
N SER A 177 -3.19 -4.03 1.52
CA SER A 177 -4.01 -3.06 0.80
C SER A 177 -3.48 -1.66 1.10
N VAL A 178 -2.89 -0.98 0.12
CA VAL A 178 -2.33 0.37 0.30
C VAL A 178 -3.43 1.35 0.70
N SER A 179 -4.58 1.36 0.01
CA SER A 179 -5.73 2.19 0.39
C SER A 179 -6.35 1.79 1.73
N GLY A 180 -6.21 0.50 2.10
CA GLY A 180 -6.86 -0.11 3.25
C GLY A 180 -8.39 -0.15 3.16
N ASN A 181 -8.93 -0.01 1.93
CA ASN A 181 -10.37 0.01 1.67
C ASN A 181 -10.79 -0.97 0.57
N THR A 182 -9.92 -1.91 0.19
CA THR A 182 -10.27 -3.00 -0.74
C THR A 182 -11.33 -3.87 -0.10
N ILE A 183 -12.52 -3.90 -0.67
CA ILE A 183 -13.74 -4.49 -0.07
C ILE A 183 -13.51 -5.95 0.27
N GLU A 184 -13.00 -6.74 -0.67
CA GLU A 184 -12.80 -8.18 -0.53
C GLU A 184 -11.84 -8.51 0.63
N VAL A 185 -10.75 -7.75 0.74
CA VAL A 185 -9.77 -7.90 1.83
C VAL A 185 -10.37 -7.48 3.17
N CYS A 186 -11.09 -6.35 3.18
CA CYS A 186 -11.71 -5.84 4.41
C CYS A 186 -12.77 -6.78 4.96
N ASP A 187 -13.61 -7.36 4.10
CA ASP A 187 -14.69 -8.26 4.53
C ASP A 187 -14.14 -9.62 4.97
N ALA A 188 -13.15 -10.17 4.26
CA ALA A 188 -12.45 -11.39 4.67
C ALA A 188 -11.82 -11.22 6.07
N VAL A 189 -11.12 -10.09 6.29
CA VAL A 189 -10.49 -9.75 7.57
C VAL A 189 -11.53 -9.62 8.68
N GLN A 190 -12.68 -8.97 8.43
CA GLN A 190 -13.74 -8.82 9.42
C GLN A 190 -14.25 -10.18 9.91
N LYS A 191 -14.63 -11.07 8.99
CA LYS A 191 -15.13 -12.40 9.31
C LYS A 191 -14.11 -13.24 10.09
N CYS A 192 -12.82 -13.18 9.68
CA CYS A 192 -11.76 -13.92 10.38
C CYS A 192 -11.48 -13.36 11.78
N ARG A 193 -11.54 -12.03 11.94
CA ARG A 193 -11.39 -11.38 13.25
C ARG A 193 -12.46 -11.82 14.24
N GLU A 194 -13.70 -11.95 13.81
CA GLU A 194 -14.83 -12.43 14.63
C GLU A 194 -14.60 -13.85 15.15
N LYS A 195 -13.77 -14.63 14.46
CA LYS A 195 -13.33 -15.96 14.90
C LYS A 195 -12.08 -15.94 15.79
N GLY A 196 -11.57 -14.77 16.16
CA GLY A 196 -10.40 -14.63 17.04
C GLY A 196 -9.05 -14.76 16.34
N VAL A 197 -9.01 -14.73 15.01
CA VAL A 197 -7.76 -14.75 14.24
C VAL A 197 -6.99 -13.46 14.42
N VAL A 198 -5.67 -13.55 14.61
CA VAL A 198 -4.81 -12.36 14.71
C VAL A 198 -4.50 -11.81 13.33
N ILE A 199 -4.85 -10.55 13.12
CA ILE A 199 -4.72 -9.85 11.84
C ILE A 199 -3.59 -8.81 11.91
N THR A 200 -2.72 -8.83 10.92
CA THR A 200 -1.74 -7.77 10.66
C THR A 200 -2.02 -7.15 9.30
N SER A 201 -2.26 -5.86 9.24
CA SER A 201 -2.41 -5.12 7.98
C SER A 201 -1.15 -4.37 7.60
N ILE A 202 -0.88 -4.34 6.31
CA ILE A 202 0.13 -3.49 5.67
C ILE A 202 -0.63 -2.51 4.78
N THR A 203 -0.67 -1.23 5.18
CA THR A 203 -1.49 -0.19 4.55
C THR A 203 -0.84 1.18 4.68
N ALA A 204 -1.26 2.13 3.83
CA ALA A 204 -0.78 3.52 3.94
C ALA A 204 -1.61 4.39 4.90
N PHE A 205 -2.79 3.91 5.33
CA PHE A 205 -3.73 4.74 6.10
C PHE A 205 -4.12 4.08 7.42
N SER A 206 -3.68 4.68 8.53
CA SER A 206 -3.93 4.18 9.89
C SER A 206 -5.42 4.21 10.31
N ASN A 207 -6.23 5.01 9.65
CA ASN A 207 -7.67 5.15 9.90
C ASN A 207 -8.55 4.45 8.86
N SER A 208 -7.96 3.67 7.93
CA SER A 208 -8.69 2.90 6.93
C SER A 208 -9.55 1.80 7.56
N VAL A 209 -10.46 1.24 6.78
CA VAL A 209 -11.33 0.13 7.21
C VAL A 209 -10.50 -1.08 7.63
N LEU A 210 -9.50 -1.46 6.81
CA LEU A 210 -8.60 -2.57 7.09
C LEU A 210 -7.80 -2.35 8.38
N ALA A 211 -7.25 -1.14 8.59
CA ALA A 211 -6.49 -0.81 9.79
C ALA A 211 -7.36 -0.96 11.06
N LYS A 212 -8.60 -0.46 11.06
CA LYS A 212 -9.53 -0.57 12.17
C LYS A 212 -9.94 -2.01 12.50
N ARG A 213 -9.90 -2.89 11.49
CA ARG A 213 -10.22 -4.31 11.63
C ARG A 213 -9.01 -5.18 12.01
N SER A 214 -7.81 -4.60 12.13
CA SER A 214 -6.56 -5.30 12.37
C SER A 214 -6.06 -5.16 13.80
N ASN A 215 -5.38 -6.21 14.31
CA ASN A 215 -4.73 -6.21 15.62
C ASN A 215 -3.36 -5.50 15.60
N ASN A 216 -2.69 -5.56 14.45
CA ASN A 216 -1.41 -4.91 14.21
C ASN A 216 -1.46 -4.19 12.86
N ILE A 217 -0.80 -3.03 12.79
CA ILE A 217 -0.76 -2.21 11.59
C ILE A 217 0.69 -1.89 11.30
N LEU A 218 1.17 -2.23 10.10
CA LEU A 218 2.39 -1.70 9.51
C LEU A 218 2.02 -0.61 8.52
N LEU A 219 2.43 0.60 8.82
CA LEU A 219 2.21 1.74 7.92
C LEU A 219 3.33 1.80 6.90
N ILE A 220 2.96 2.04 5.65
CA ILE A 220 3.87 2.28 4.53
C ILE A 220 3.54 3.62 3.87
N LYS A 221 4.47 4.18 3.10
CA LYS A 221 4.20 5.36 2.28
C LYS A 221 3.15 5.02 1.21
N ASN A 222 2.16 5.90 1.06
CA ASN A 222 1.24 5.83 -0.08
C ASN A 222 1.97 6.22 -1.36
N THR A 223 2.07 5.28 -2.29
CA THR A 223 2.75 5.45 -3.58
C THR A 223 1.79 5.40 -4.78
N GLU A 224 0.51 5.17 -4.55
CA GLU A 224 -0.51 5.09 -5.62
C GLU A 224 -0.76 6.45 -6.28
N LYS A 225 -0.44 7.54 -5.58
CA LYS A 225 -0.67 8.91 -6.06
C LYS A 225 0.63 9.70 -5.96
N SER A 226 1.39 9.74 -7.03
CA SER A 226 2.47 10.69 -7.19
C SER A 226 2.03 11.78 -8.17
N PRO A 227 2.03 13.05 -7.79
CA PRO A 227 1.65 14.14 -8.69
C PRO A 227 2.60 14.28 -9.89
N ASN A 228 3.77 13.68 -9.80
CA ASN A 228 4.86 13.86 -10.76
C ASN A 228 4.98 12.73 -11.78
N TYR A 229 4.26 11.60 -11.56
CA TYR A 229 4.43 10.40 -12.39
C TYR A 229 3.08 9.84 -12.83
N ASN A 230 2.97 9.51 -14.11
CA ASN A 230 1.74 8.95 -14.69
C ASN A 230 1.42 7.56 -14.15
N PHE A 231 2.48 6.79 -13.85
CA PHE A 231 2.35 5.45 -13.30
C PHE A 231 3.63 5.10 -12.52
N MET A 232 3.49 4.85 -11.23
CA MET A 232 4.56 4.33 -10.39
C MET A 232 4.10 3.06 -9.69
N ASN A 233 5.02 2.12 -9.55
CA ASN A 233 4.73 0.86 -8.90
C ASN A 233 4.55 1.07 -7.39
N SER A 234 3.35 0.79 -6.87
CA SER A 234 3.05 0.86 -5.44
C SER A 234 3.52 -0.37 -4.65
N GLN A 235 3.97 -1.42 -5.33
CA GLN A 235 4.35 -2.69 -4.71
C GLN A 235 5.71 -2.62 -4.00
N PHE A 236 6.62 -1.73 -4.40
CA PHE A 236 8.00 -1.75 -3.90
C PHE A 236 8.11 -1.40 -2.41
N THR A 237 7.21 -0.56 -1.87
CA THR A 237 7.16 -0.29 -0.42
C THR A 237 6.69 -1.51 0.37
N ILE A 238 5.78 -2.31 -0.20
CA ILE A 238 5.38 -3.61 0.37
C ILE A 238 6.52 -4.63 0.24
N ASN A 239 7.22 -4.68 -0.91
CA ASN A 239 8.39 -5.54 -1.07
C ASN A 239 9.48 -5.22 -0.05
N TYR A 240 9.73 -3.94 0.23
CA TYR A 240 10.63 -3.54 1.31
C TYR A 240 10.20 -4.10 2.68
N VAL A 241 8.91 -4.07 3.00
CA VAL A 241 8.39 -4.69 4.24
C VAL A 241 8.58 -6.22 4.21
N ILE A 242 8.34 -6.86 3.06
CA ILE A 242 8.56 -8.30 2.88
C ILE A 242 10.03 -8.64 3.12
N ASP A 243 10.97 -7.86 2.56
CA ASP A 243 12.40 -8.05 2.78
C ASP A 243 12.76 -7.94 4.27
N LEU A 244 12.28 -6.90 4.97
CA LEU A 244 12.52 -6.72 6.40
C LEU A 244 11.99 -7.90 7.25
N LEU A 245 10.77 -8.36 6.97
CA LEU A 245 10.19 -9.52 7.66
C LEU A 245 10.99 -10.80 7.38
N THR A 246 11.39 -11.00 6.12
CA THR A 246 12.18 -12.14 5.68
C THR A 246 13.55 -12.18 6.37
N GLU A 247 14.29 -11.05 6.38
CA GLU A 247 15.59 -10.97 7.02
C GLU A 247 15.51 -11.31 8.54
N ILE A 248 14.51 -10.75 9.24
CA ILE A 248 14.32 -11.06 10.67
C ILE A 248 13.94 -12.55 10.89
N LEU A 249 13.16 -13.14 9.98
CA LEU A 249 12.83 -14.58 10.08
C LEU A 249 14.07 -15.44 9.84
N LEU A 250 14.96 -15.06 8.93
CA LEU A 250 16.20 -15.77 8.61
C LEU A 250 17.26 -15.70 9.72
N GLU A 251 17.11 -14.81 10.71
CA GLU A 251 17.92 -14.87 11.95
C GLU A 251 17.71 -16.22 12.69
N HIS A 252 16.62 -16.95 12.40
CA HIS A 252 16.36 -18.25 13.01
C HIS A 252 17.08 -19.37 12.24
N PRO A 253 17.97 -20.17 12.88
CA PRO A 253 18.82 -21.14 12.20
C PRO A 253 18.07 -22.16 11.33
N THR A 254 16.89 -22.61 11.78
CA THR A 254 16.06 -23.57 11.03
C THR A 254 15.55 -22.98 9.71
N TYR A 255 15.08 -21.72 9.73
CA TYR A 255 14.57 -21.07 8.54
C TYR A 255 15.68 -20.77 7.55
N LEU A 256 16.83 -20.30 8.03
CA LEU A 256 18.02 -20.10 7.20
C LEU A 256 18.48 -21.42 6.56
N LYS A 257 18.56 -22.50 7.35
CA LYS A 257 18.92 -23.83 6.85
C LYS A 257 17.97 -24.31 5.73
N ASN A 258 16.65 -24.16 5.93
CA ASN A 258 15.65 -24.56 4.95
C ASN A 258 15.75 -23.71 3.68
N MET A 259 15.91 -22.38 3.81
CA MET A 259 16.10 -21.49 2.68
C MET A 259 17.32 -21.90 1.85
N ASN A 260 18.48 -22.14 2.51
CA ASN A 260 19.72 -22.54 1.84
C ASN A 260 19.58 -23.86 1.09
N LYS A 261 18.93 -24.87 1.67
CA LYS A 261 18.63 -26.14 0.97
C LYS A 261 17.86 -25.90 -0.34
N THR A 262 16.89 -24.99 -0.33
CA THR A 262 16.12 -24.70 -1.56
C THR A 262 16.96 -23.98 -2.60
N ILE A 263 17.91 -23.14 -2.18
CA ILE A 263 18.87 -22.47 -3.09
C ILE A 263 19.81 -23.51 -3.72
N GLU A 264 20.40 -24.36 -2.90
CA GLU A 264 21.31 -25.43 -3.36
C GLU A 264 20.63 -26.33 -4.38
N GLU A 265 19.38 -26.73 -4.14
CA GLU A 265 18.64 -27.59 -5.06
C GLU A 265 18.34 -26.90 -6.40
N VAL A 266 17.97 -25.62 -6.38
CA VAL A 266 17.78 -24.84 -7.63
C VAL A 266 19.08 -24.74 -8.41
N LEU A 267 20.22 -24.56 -7.75
CA LEU A 267 21.52 -24.52 -8.42
C LEU A 267 21.89 -25.89 -9.01
N ARG A 268 21.66 -26.97 -8.28
CA ARG A 268 21.89 -28.35 -8.76
C ARG A 268 21.07 -28.67 -10.02
N ILE A 269 19.78 -28.27 -10.04
CA ILE A 269 18.91 -28.45 -11.21
C ILE A 269 19.45 -27.68 -12.43
N LYS A 270 19.86 -26.43 -12.22
CA LYS A 270 20.42 -25.59 -13.29
C LYS A 270 21.71 -26.17 -13.87
N GLU A 271 22.58 -26.75 -13.05
CA GLU A 271 23.81 -27.42 -13.48
C GLU A 271 23.52 -28.70 -14.26
N ALA A 272 22.55 -29.50 -13.80
CA ALA A 272 22.14 -30.72 -14.52
C ALA A 272 21.59 -30.40 -15.92
N ASN A 273 20.75 -29.36 -16.03
CA ASN A 273 20.18 -28.94 -17.32
C ASN A 273 21.23 -28.38 -18.29
N LYS A 274 22.31 -27.75 -17.79
CA LYS A 274 23.44 -27.29 -18.64
C LYS A 274 24.26 -28.42 -19.23
N LYS A 275 24.24 -29.61 -18.62
CA LYS A 275 24.97 -30.80 -19.14
C LYS A 275 24.15 -31.59 -20.18
N GLN A 276 22.87 -31.24 -20.35
CA GLN A 276 21.96 -31.86 -21.34
C GLN A 276 21.79 -31.03 -22.63
N LEU A 277 22.31 -29.81 -22.67
CA LEU A 277 22.42 -28.92 -23.83
C LEU A 277 23.84 -28.95 -24.39
#